data_3240f9c5f627ec6bbef0df8aec1e4e65
#
_entry.id   3240f9c5f627ec6bbef0df8aec1e4e65
#
_cell.length_a   1.000
_cell.length_b   1.000
_cell.length_c   1.000
_cell.angle_alpha   90.00
_cell.angle_beta   90.00
_cell.angle_gamma   90.00
#
_symmetry.space_group_name_H-M   'P 1'
#
loop_
_entity.id
_entity.type
_entity.pdbx_description
1 polymer ?
#
loop_
_entity_poly.entity_id
_entity_poly.type
_entity_poly.pdbx_seq_one_letter_code
_entity_poly.pdbx_strand_id
1 'polypeptide(L)'
;MAEKIVKNLDSKLGDIYHHTFPSGETYCQFKENIRGCDVFLVQGITQPANENLMELLVMADAARRASAERITAVIPYLGYARQDRKDKSRVPITARLVLDLIATAGIDRVVTMDLHSPQVGGFTNLP
;
A
#
# COMPACT_ATOMS: atom_id res chain seq x y z
N MET A 1 3.33 -8.19 -11.29
CA MET A 1 2.13 -8.78 -10.65
C MET A 1 0.84 -8.12 -11.16
N ALA A 2 0.72 -6.81 -11.09
CA ALA A 2 -0.45 -6.07 -11.58
C ALA A 2 -0.84 -6.41 -13.02
N GLU A 3 0.12 -6.51 -13.95
CA GLU A 3 -0.12 -6.91 -15.34
C GLU A 3 -0.84 -8.27 -15.48
N LYS A 4 -0.46 -9.24 -14.64
CA LYS A 4 -1.11 -10.55 -14.64
C LYS A 4 -2.54 -10.49 -14.08
N ILE A 5 -2.76 -9.62 -13.09
CA ILE A 5 -4.09 -9.41 -12.48
C ILE A 5 -5.03 -8.80 -13.52
N VAL A 6 -4.64 -7.70 -14.17
CA VAL A 6 -5.50 -7.02 -15.15
C VAL A 6 -5.82 -7.89 -16.35
N LYS A 7 -4.86 -8.72 -16.79
CA LYS A 7 -5.09 -9.69 -17.88
C LYS A 7 -6.18 -10.71 -17.55
N ASN A 8 -6.26 -11.14 -16.26
CA ASN A 8 -7.28 -12.11 -15.83
C ASN A 8 -8.64 -11.46 -15.53
N LEU A 9 -8.67 -10.14 -15.30
CA LEU A 9 -9.90 -9.39 -15.00
C LEU A 9 -10.46 -8.67 -16.22
N ASP A 10 -9.90 -8.89 -17.42
CA ASP A 10 -10.26 -8.14 -18.64
C ASP A 10 -10.25 -6.61 -18.39
N SER A 11 -9.24 -6.15 -17.69
CA SER A 11 -9.03 -4.76 -17.30
C SER A 11 -7.73 -4.24 -17.89
N LYS A 12 -7.45 -2.95 -17.69
CA LYS A 12 -6.19 -2.34 -18.11
C LYS A 12 -5.35 -1.91 -16.90
N LEU A 13 -4.04 -1.93 -17.08
CA LEU A 13 -3.12 -1.32 -16.14
C LEU A 13 -3.21 0.21 -16.30
N GLY A 14 -3.31 0.92 -15.17
CA GLY A 14 -3.26 2.37 -15.16
C GLY A 14 -1.86 2.89 -15.54
N ASP A 15 -1.82 4.04 -16.22
CA ASP A 15 -0.57 4.69 -16.60
C ASP A 15 -0.07 5.56 -15.45
N ILE A 16 1.04 5.14 -14.84
CA ILE A 16 1.71 5.85 -13.76
C ILE A 16 3.20 6.05 -14.08
N TYR A 17 3.66 7.28 -13.95
CA TYR A 17 5.09 7.58 -13.97
C TYR A 17 5.67 7.40 -12.57
N HIS A 18 6.70 6.61 -12.49
CA HIS A 18 7.45 6.35 -11.26
C HIS A 18 8.93 6.69 -11.47
N HIS A 19 9.54 7.35 -10.51
CA HIS A 19 10.95 7.74 -10.53
C HIS A 19 11.53 7.76 -9.13
N THR A 20 12.77 7.33 -9.00
CA THR A 20 13.54 7.47 -7.76
C THR A 20 14.64 8.49 -7.99
N PHE A 21 14.66 9.55 -7.20
CA PHE A 21 15.72 10.57 -7.24
C PHE A 21 17.06 9.99 -6.80
N PRO A 22 18.20 10.61 -7.17
CA PRO A 22 19.51 10.18 -6.70
C PRO A 22 19.67 10.16 -5.18
N SER A 23 18.85 10.95 -4.47
CA SER A 23 18.74 10.95 -2.99
C SER A 23 18.03 9.71 -2.42
N GLY A 24 17.43 8.86 -3.27
CA GLY A 24 16.64 7.70 -2.87
C GLY A 24 15.16 7.98 -2.64
N GLU A 25 14.72 9.22 -2.86
CA GLU A 25 13.32 9.62 -2.68
C GLU A 25 12.46 9.15 -3.85
N THR A 26 11.27 8.64 -3.53
CA THR A 26 10.29 8.17 -4.52
C THR A 26 9.40 9.33 -4.99
N TYR A 27 9.20 9.41 -6.30
CA TYR A 27 8.23 10.27 -6.94
C TYR A 27 7.28 9.45 -7.81
N CYS A 28 5.98 9.78 -7.81
CA CYS A 28 5.03 9.20 -8.75
C CYS A 28 4.05 10.24 -9.29
N GLN A 29 3.50 9.96 -10.48
CA GLN A 29 2.48 10.78 -11.12
C GLN A 29 1.54 9.89 -11.93
N PHE A 30 0.24 9.95 -11.66
CA PHE A 30 -0.75 9.36 -12.56
C PHE A 30 -0.80 10.13 -13.87
N LYS A 31 -0.69 9.44 -15.00
CA LYS A 31 -0.70 10.03 -16.34
C LYS A 31 -2.10 10.13 -16.94
N GLU A 32 -3.06 9.46 -16.33
CA GLU A 32 -4.46 9.49 -16.72
C GLU A 32 -5.34 10.14 -15.65
N ASN A 33 -6.53 10.56 -16.03
CA ASN A 33 -7.49 11.13 -15.10
C ASN A 33 -8.14 10.00 -14.27
N ILE A 34 -7.88 10.02 -12.97
CA ILE A 34 -8.43 9.04 -12.01
C ILE A 34 -9.47 9.64 -11.07
N ARG A 35 -9.95 10.86 -11.36
CA ARG A 35 -10.99 11.52 -10.55
C ARG A 35 -12.27 10.69 -10.54
N GLY A 36 -12.80 10.40 -9.34
CA GLY A 36 -14.01 9.61 -9.16
C GLY A 36 -13.87 8.13 -9.51
N CYS A 37 -12.63 7.63 -9.68
CA CYS A 37 -12.37 6.22 -9.96
C CYS A 37 -12.09 5.42 -8.69
N ASP A 38 -12.43 4.14 -8.72
CA ASP A 38 -11.90 3.14 -7.80
C ASP A 38 -10.48 2.77 -8.24
N VAL A 39 -9.49 3.12 -7.42
CA VAL A 39 -8.08 2.90 -7.71
C VAL A 39 -7.56 1.72 -6.90
N PHE A 40 -6.93 0.76 -7.57
CA PHE A 40 -6.27 -0.40 -6.95
C PHE A 40 -4.76 -0.26 -7.07
N LEU A 41 -4.07 -0.03 -5.96
CA LEU A 41 -2.62 0.03 -5.87
C LEU A 41 -2.08 -1.35 -5.51
N VAL A 42 -1.37 -2.00 -6.42
CA VAL A 42 -0.84 -3.36 -6.23
C VAL A 42 0.63 -3.27 -5.87
N GLN A 43 0.96 -3.41 -4.58
CA GLN A 43 2.33 -3.30 -4.07
C GLN A 43 2.59 -4.29 -2.94
N GLY A 44 3.52 -5.22 -3.12
CA GLY A 44 3.98 -6.08 -2.04
C GLY A 44 5.05 -5.40 -1.20
N ILE A 45 4.96 -5.49 0.12
CA ILE A 45 5.96 -4.94 1.05
C ILE A 45 7.01 -6.01 1.35
N THR A 46 7.62 -6.54 0.30
CA THR A 46 8.76 -7.47 0.36
C THR A 46 10.07 -6.68 0.36
N GLN A 47 11.20 -7.37 0.32
CA GLN A 47 12.51 -6.71 0.18
C GLN A 47 12.65 -6.01 -1.19
N PRO A 48 13.06 -4.75 -1.24
CA PRO A 48 13.38 -3.84 -0.12
C PRO A 48 12.12 -3.23 0.54
N ALA A 49 11.84 -3.65 1.78
CA ALA A 49 10.54 -3.40 2.41
C ALA A 49 10.24 -1.91 2.68
N ASN A 50 11.27 -1.14 3.05
CA ASN A 50 11.09 0.28 3.36
C ASN A 50 10.75 1.10 2.12
N GLU A 51 11.45 0.84 1.03
CA GLU A 51 11.25 1.49 -0.26
C GLU A 51 9.85 1.14 -0.80
N ASN A 52 9.49 -0.14 -0.80
CA ASN A 52 8.18 -0.60 -1.26
C ASN A 52 7.03 -0.03 -0.42
N LEU A 53 7.21 0.09 0.90
CA LEU A 53 6.22 0.74 1.76
C LEU A 53 6.09 2.23 1.42
N MET A 54 7.21 2.94 1.33
CA MET A 54 7.20 4.37 1.01
C MET A 54 6.59 4.64 -0.37
N GLU A 55 6.91 3.81 -1.36
CA GLU A 55 6.33 3.88 -2.70
C GLU A 55 4.79 3.75 -2.65
N LEU A 56 4.27 2.78 -1.89
CA LEU A 56 2.83 2.63 -1.70
C LEU A 56 2.20 3.87 -1.08
N LEU A 57 2.82 4.45 -0.04
CA LEU A 57 2.30 5.64 0.65
C LEU A 57 2.28 6.86 -0.29
N VAL A 58 3.34 7.06 -1.08
CA VAL A 58 3.43 8.17 -2.06
C VAL A 58 2.39 7.99 -3.17
N MET A 59 2.19 6.78 -3.69
CA MET A 59 1.13 6.50 -4.66
C MET A 59 -0.26 6.76 -4.09
N ALA A 60 -0.51 6.38 -2.84
CA ALA A 60 -1.80 6.61 -2.19
C ALA A 60 -2.10 8.11 -2.01
N ASP A 61 -1.15 8.89 -1.53
CA ASP A 61 -1.30 10.35 -1.40
C ASP A 61 -1.54 11.00 -2.77
N ALA A 62 -0.81 10.59 -3.81
CA ALA A 62 -1.02 11.08 -5.17
C ALA A 62 -2.42 10.76 -5.70
N ALA A 63 -2.94 9.54 -5.48
CA ALA A 63 -4.29 9.15 -5.88
C ALA A 63 -5.36 9.96 -5.13
N ARG A 64 -5.19 10.16 -3.83
CA ARG A 64 -6.08 10.99 -3.01
C ARG A 64 -6.11 12.43 -3.50
N ARG A 65 -4.96 13.04 -3.79
CA ARG A 65 -4.86 14.41 -4.34
C ARG A 65 -5.43 14.52 -5.74
N ALA A 66 -5.41 13.44 -6.52
CA ALA A 66 -6.06 13.36 -7.82
C ALA A 66 -7.58 13.13 -7.72
N SER A 67 -8.16 13.13 -6.52
CA SER A 67 -9.59 12.94 -6.25
C SER A 67 -10.11 11.57 -6.68
N ALA A 68 -9.33 10.50 -6.51
CA ALA A 68 -9.85 9.14 -6.58
C ALA A 68 -11.03 8.99 -5.60
N GLU A 69 -12.07 8.26 -5.97
CA GLU A 69 -13.23 8.05 -5.12
C GLU A 69 -12.93 7.08 -3.98
N ARG A 70 -12.21 6.00 -4.31
CA ARG A 70 -11.79 4.99 -3.36
C ARG A 70 -10.41 4.45 -3.73
N ILE A 71 -9.56 4.26 -2.73
CA ILE A 71 -8.20 3.74 -2.91
C ILE A 71 -8.09 2.41 -2.16
N THR A 72 -7.90 1.33 -2.91
CA THR A 72 -7.67 -0.01 -2.36
C THR A 72 -6.21 -0.41 -2.54
N ALA A 73 -5.51 -0.68 -1.43
CA ALA A 73 -4.17 -1.25 -1.47
C ALA A 73 -4.25 -2.78 -1.53
N VAL A 74 -3.75 -3.35 -2.61
CA VAL A 74 -3.59 -4.79 -2.77
C VAL A 74 -2.15 -5.14 -2.41
N ILE A 75 -1.96 -5.67 -1.21
CA ILE A 75 -0.65 -5.95 -0.59
C ILE A 75 -0.51 -7.46 -0.41
N PRO A 76 -0.08 -8.21 -1.43
CA PRO A 76 0.00 -9.67 -1.36
C PRO A 76 0.88 -10.18 -0.21
N TYR A 77 1.92 -9.44 0.13
CA TYR A 77 2.74 -9.67 1.31
C TYR A 77 2.82 -8.38 2.14
N LEU A 78 2.25 -8.42 3.34
CA LEU A 78 2.31 -7.32 4.29
C LEU A 78 3.62 -7.41 5.09
N GLY A 79 4.59 -6.59 4.73
CA GLY A 79 5.83 -6.44 5.49
C GLY A 79 5.56 -5.98 6.92
N TYR A 80 6.50 -6.26 7.84
CA TYR A 80 6.39 -5.94 9.27
C TYR A 80 5.28 -6.68 10.03
N ALA A 81 4.43 -7.49 9.41
CA ALA A 81 3.35 -8.20 10.06
C ALA A 81 3.81 -9.16 11.18
N ARG A 82 5.09 -9.55 11.18
CA ARG A 82 5.70 -10.37 12.27
C ARG A 82 5.93 -9.60 13.55
N GLN A 83 5.93 -8.26 13.51
CA GLN A 83 6.12 -7.39 14.68
C GLN A 83 4.76 -6.93 15.20
N ASP A 84 3.91 -7.89 15.53
CA ASP A 84 2.51 -7.71 15.90
C ASP A 84 2.27 -7.64 17.42
N ARG A 85 3.30 -7.86 18.23
CA ARG A 85 3.23 -7.81 19.70
C ARG A 85 4.57 -7.40 20.30
N LYS A 86 4.51 -6.94 21.54
CA LYS A 86 5.72 -6.73 22.36
C LYS A 86 6.21 -8.06 22.91
N ASP A 87 7.34 -8.53 22.46
CA ASP A 87 8.04 -9.70 23.00
C ASP A 87 9.01 -9.31 24.13
N LYS A 88 9.39 -8.03 24.21
CA LYS A 88 10.30 -7.45 25.20
C LYS A 88 9.83 -6.06 25.60
N SER A 89 10.44 -5.49 26.65
CA SER A 89 10.26 -4.08 26.99
C SER A 89 10.92 -3.18 25.94
N ARG A 90 10.32 -2.01 25.68
CA ARG A 90 10.87 -0.95 24.81
C ARG A 90 11.01 -1.34 23.33
N VAL A 91 10.22 -2.29 22.86
CA VAL A 91 10.10 -2.64 21.43
C VAL A 91 8.83 -2.05 20.83
N PRO A 92 8.82 -1.78 19.52
CA PRO A 92 7.62 -1.30 18.82
C PRO A 92 6.60 -2.42 18.58
N ILE A 93 5.41 -2.03 18.16
CA ILE A 93 4.43 -2.88 17.46
C ILE A 93 4.37 -2.36 16.02
N THR A 94 5.33 -2.77 15.20
CA THR A 94 5.54 -2.16 13.88
C THR A 94 4.42 -2.51 12.90
N ALA A 95 3.78 -3.67 13.05
CA ALA A 95 2.60 -4.04 12.26
C ALA A 95 1.48 -2.98 12.41
N ARG A 96 1.22 -2.52 13.65
CA ARG A 96 0.24 -1.45 13.91
C ARG A 96 0.68 -0.14 13.28
N LEU A 97 1.93 0.27 13.46
CA LEU A 97 2.47 1.51 12.90
C LEU A 97 2.32 1.54 11.38
N VAL A 98 2.67 0.44 10.70
CA VAL A 98 2.57 0.35 9.23
C VAL A 98 1.12 0.49 8.76
N LEU A 99 0.16 -0.16 9.43
CA LEU A 99 -1.26 -0.03 9.09
C LEU A 99 -1.80 1.38 9.35
N ASP A 100 -1.35 2.04 10.42
CA ASP A 100 -1.71 3.44 10.70
C ASP A 100 -1.15 4.39 9.62
N LEU A 101 0.08 4.16 9.14
CA LEU A 101 0.66 4.92 8.02
C LEU A 101 -0.12 4.72 6.72
N ILE A 102 -0.49 3.48 6.42
CA ILE A 102 -1.31 3.12 5.25
C ILE A 102 -2.66 3.85 5.29
N ALA A 103 -3.35 3.82 6.43
CA ALA A 103 -4.61 4.53 6.62
C ALA A 103 -4.44 6.06 6.49
N THR A 104 -3.39 6.61 7.10
CA THR A 104 -3.08 8.06 7.06
C THR A 104 -2.76 8.55 5.65
N ALA A 105 -2.12 7.73 4.82
CA ALA A 105 -1.84 8.05 3.42
C ALA A 105 -3.10 8.15 2.56
N GLY A 106 -4.25 7.71 3.08
CA GLY A 106 -5.55 7.86 2.41
C GLY A 106 -6.04 6.60 1.73
N ILE A 107 -5.53 5.45 2.09
CA ILE A 107 -6.06 4.16 1.65
C ILE A 107 -7.35 3.88 2.41
N ASP A 108 -8.41 3.49 1.67
CA ASP A 108 -9.73 3.22 2.21
C ASP A 108 -9.96 1.73 2.50
N ARG A 109 -9.18 0.83 1.84
CA ARG A 109 -9.29 -0.62 1.99
C ARG A 109 -7.95 -1.30 1.78
N VAL A 110 -7.70 -2.37 2.54
CA VAL A 110 -6.53 -3.24 2.35
C VAL A 110 -6.97 -4.64 1.97
N VAL A 111 -6.38 -5.17 0.90
CA VAL A 111 -6.50 -6.57 0.48
C VAL A 111 -5.14 -7.22 0.61
N THR A 112 -5.04 -8.27 1.39
CA THR A 112 -3.81 -9.04 1.55
C THR A 112 -4.10 -10.54 1.39
N MET A 113 -3.09 -11.34 1.06
CA MET A 113 -3.28 -12.79 0.91
C MET A 113 -3.21 -13.48 2.27
N ASP A 114 -2.03 -13.43 2.90
CA ASP A 114 -1.80 -14.08 4.18
C ASP A 114 -1.28 -13.08 5.20
N LEU A 115 -1.92 -13.03 6.37
CA LEU A 115 -1.42 -12.33 7.53
C LEU A 115 -0.60 -13.27 8.39
N HIS A 116 0.51 -12.76 8.94
CA HIS A 116 1.33 -13.52 9.88
C HIS A 116 0.53 -14.03 11.10
N SER A 117 -0.42 -13.22 11.56
CA SER A 117 -1.37 -13.61 12.59
C SER A 117 -2.73 -12.92 12.37
N PRO A 118 -3.86 -13.55 12.76
CA PRO A 118 -5.20 -12.99 12.57
C PRO A 118 -5.40 -11.65 13.30
N GLN A 119 -4.72 -11.43 14.43
CA GLN A 119 -4.87 -10.21 15.23
C GLN A 119 -4.40 -8.95 14.50
N VAL A 120 -3.53 -9.07 13.49
CA VAL A 120 -3.06 -7.94 12.69
C VAL A 120 -4.23 -7.24 11.99
N GLY A 121 -5.26 -7.98 11.58
CA GLY A 121 -6.48 -7.41 11.02
C GLY A 121 -7.23 -6.48 11.97
N GLY A 122 -7.08 -6.68 13.28
CA GLY A 122 -7.67 -5.80 14.31
C GLY A 122 -6.88 -4.52 14.62
N PHE A 123 -5.73 -4.29 13.96
CA PHE A 123 -4.90 -3.10 14.22
C PHE A 123 -5.33 -1.88 13.44
N THR A 124 -6.27 -2.01 12.55
CA THR A 124 -6.78 -0.91 11.72
C THR A 124 -8.31 -0.95 11.67
N ASN A 125 -8.92 0.21 11.42
CA ASN A 125 -10.35 0.31 11.12
C ASN A 125 -10.63 0.19 9.61
N LEU A 126 -9.60 0.00 8.80
CA LEU A 126 -9.77 -0.24 7.36
C LEU A 126 -10.37 -1.64 7.14
N PRO A 127 -11.37 -1.76 6.27
CA PRO A 127 -11.91 -3.05 5.86
C PRO A 127 -10.93 -3.82 4.99
#